data_4f514bfd345480b3cde90b1a4e606166
#
_entry.id   4f514bfd345480b3cde90b1a4e606166
#
_cell.length_a   1.000
_cell.length_b   1.000
_cell.length_c   1.000
_cell.angle_alpha   90.00
_cell.angle_beta   90.00
_cell.angle_gamma   90.00
#
_symmetry.space_group_name_H-M   'P 1'
#
loop_
_entity.id
_entity.type
_entity.pdbx_description
1 polymer ?
#
loop_
_entity_poly.entity_id
_entity_poly.type
_entity_poly.pdbx_seq_one_letter_code
_entity_poly.pdbx_strand_id
1 'polypeptide(L)'
;VRRLTAASRIAIPLAGALALSACSSSGQDNTDSLQVVNNPVAAKAAVSPAVSVKPAGQVLATPAVSALATDEQSHTLVVALAQPPSVQVYDLGSLGAPKITVPLPGPAESLSTSGGQALASIPTKGVLARISLPGGQVRTEPVAGQPAAGVTDGADTVVAVRDRKAVEVLANGAVTKTITGQLYSADDVIDTGQNVVVLDRLRTAVFSVDVNAGTMGEGLRAGDGAANAVADSYGRVLVTDARAGALLAFSTGPLILRQRYPVPGGAYGIAYDKQRSLAWVTLTGANQVVGFDVRGGEPTEKYRFPTVRQPDSVGVDQRTGRVIVGSAAGEGTQVIQP
;
A
#
# COMPACT_ATOMS: atom_id res chain seq x y z
N VAL A 1 36.79 -29.92 92.01
CA VAL A 1 35.55 -30.30 92.71
C VAL A 1 34.35 -29.88 91.87
N ARG A 2 33.48 -30.83 91.64
CA ARG A 2 32.13 -30.75 91.06
C ARG A 2 31.96 -30.69 89.56
N ARG A 3 31.52 -31.83 89.09
CA ARG A 3 30.84 -32.13 87.86
C ARG A 3 29.49 -31.41 87.79
N LEU A 4 29.08 -31.01 86.61
CA LEU A 4 27.67 -30.92 86.22
C LEU A 4 27.53 -31.20 84.75
N THR A 5 26.73 -32.18 84.49
CA THR A 5 26.29 -32.72 83.21
C THR A 5 25.36 -31.71 82.49
N ALA A 6 25.57 -31.47 81.19
CA ALA A 6 24.60 -30.78 80.33
C ALA A 6 24.08 -31.68 79.23
N ALA A 7 22.78 -31.88 79.24
CA ALA A 7 22.04 -32.70 78.29
C ALA A 7 22.02 -32.10 76.88
N SER A 8 22.36 -32.95 75.93
CA SER A 8 22.27 -32.65 74.50
C SER A 8 20.79 -32.71 74.05
N ARG A 9 20.27 -31.61 73.51
CA ARG A 9 18.98 -31.59 72.80
C ARG A 9 19.28 -31.61 71.35
N ILE A 10 18.94 -32.70 70.66
CA ILE A 10 18.96 -32.86 69.23
C ILE A 10 17.76 -32.07 68.63
N ALA A 11 18.00 -31.05 67.90
CA ALA A 11 16.99 -30.40 67.10
C ALA A 11 17.06 -30.94 65.66
N ILE A 12 15.99 -31.56 65.20
CA ILE A 12 15.78 -32.06 63.88
C ILE A 12 15.30 -30.86 63.01
N PRO A 13 15.98 -30.42 61.91
CA PRO A 13 15.40 -29.49 61.00
C PRO A 13 14.44 -30.22 60.08
N LEU A 14 13.17 -29.84 60.09
CA LEU A 14 12.14 -30.25 59.15
C LEU A 14 12.41 -29.49 57.82
N ALA A 15 13.04 -30.18 56.86
CA ALA A 15 13.22 -29.65 55.52
C ALA A 15 11.88 -29.71 54.78
N GLY A 16 11.17 -28.58 54.74
CA GLY A 16 10.02 -28.40 53.88
C GLY A 16 10.46 -28.31 52.41
N ALA A 17 10.25 -29.36 51.63
CA ALA A 17 10.37 -29.35 50.20
C ALA A 17 9.21 -28.52 49.59
N LEU A 18 9.44 -27.28 49.27
CA LEU A 18 8.58 -26.51 48.37
C LEU A 18 8.75 -27.08 46.95
N ALA A 19 7.84 -27.95 46.54
CA ALA A 19 7.68 -28.33 45.15
C ALA A 19 7.15 -27.11 44.38
N LEU A 20 8.05 -26.37 43.74
CA LEU A 20 7.70 -25.47 42.66
C LEU A 20 7.21 -26.32 41.49
N SER A 21 5.89 -26.52 41.39
CA SER A 21 5.23 -27.00 40.20
C SER A 21 5.35 -25.86 39.17
N ALA A 22 6.43 -25.89 38.40
CA ALA A 22 6.49 -25.17 37.12
C ALA A 22 5.42 -25.81 36.23
N CYS A 23 4.27 -25.16 36.14
CA CYS A 23 3.34 -25.40 35.04
C CYS A 23 4.05 -24.97 33.75
N SER A 24 4.76 -25.89 33.13
CA SER A 24 5.10 -25.80 31.74
C SER A 24 3.82 -26.00 30.95
N SER A 25 3.03 -24.94 30.80
CA SER A 25 2.04 -24.88 29.75
C SER A 25 2.83 -24.82 28.43
N SER A 26 3.09 -25.98 27.83
CA SER A 26 3.45 -26.11 26.43
C SER A 26 2.22 -25.83 25.54
N GLY A 27 1.58 -24.70 25.77
CA GLY A 27 0.77 -24.04 24.77
C GLY A 27 1.75 -23.25 23.91
N GLN A 28 2.00 -23.69 22.70
CA GLN A 28 2.47 -22.80 21.66
C GLN A 28 1.36 -21.75 21.45
N ASP A 29 1.35 -20.72 22.30
CA ASP A 29 0.70 -19.47 21.96
C ASP A 29 1.51 -18.89 20.81
N ASN A 30 1.19 -19.31 19.59
CA ASN A 30 1.49 -18.58 18.38
C ASN A 30 0.67 -17.27 18.42
N THR A 31 0.94 -16.43 19.40
CA THR A 31 0.45 -15.07 19.40
C THR A 31 1.21 -14.35 18.30
N ASP A 32 0.55 -14.25 17.15
CA ASP A 32 1.03 -13.47 16.04
C ASP A 32 1.21 -12.01 16.50
N SER A 33 2.46 -11.60 16.75
CA SER A 33 2.81 -10.30 17.32
C SER A 33 2.38 -9.12 16.44
N LEU A 34 2.07 -9.38 15.16
CA LEU A 34 1.54 -8.36 14.24
C LEU A 34 0.01 -8.27 14.28
N GLN A 35 -0.67 -9.28 14.84
CA GLN A 35 -2.12 -9.33 14.86
C GLN A 35 -2.65 -8.88 16.22
N VAL A 36 -3.40 -7.77 16.25
CA VAL A 36 -3.99 -7.21 17.48
C VAL A 36 -5.51 -7.33 17.54
N VAL A 37 -6.17 -7.82 16.48
CA VAL A 37 -7.61 -8.00 16.42
C VAL A 37 -7.96 -9.39 15.87
N ASN A 38 -8.99 -10.05 16.44
CA ASN A 38 -9.38 -11.40 16.04
C ASN A 38 -10.00 -11.48 14.65
N ASN A 39 -10.71 -10.43 14.20
CA ASN A 39 -11.37 -10.36 12.91
C ASN A 39 -10.86 -9.12 12.17
N PRO A 40 -9.71 -9.20 11.49
CA PRO A 40 -9.15 -8.06 10.80
C PRO A 40 -10.00 -7.69 9.56
N VAL A 41 -10.20 -6.40 9.38
CA VAL A 41 -10.89 -5.83 8.22
C VAL A 41 -9.96 -4.79 7.59
N ALA A 42 -9.77 -4.84 6.29
CA ALA A 42 -8.97 -3.84 5.58
C ALA A 42 -9.55 -2.44 5.76
N ALA A 43 -8.68 -1.46 5.97
CA ALA A 43 -9.10 -0.07 6.05
C ALA A 43 -9.68 0.38 4.70
N LYS A 44 -10.73 1.19 4.77
CA LYS A 44 -11.38 1.82 3.62
C LYS A 44 -11.16 3.33 3.68
N ALA A 45 -11.30 3.98 2.53
CA ALA A 45 -11.37 5.42 2.46
C ALA A 45 -12.51 5.95 3.36
N ALA A 46 -12.26 7.04 4.06
CA ALA A 46 -13.32 7.73 4.80
C ALA A 46 -14.38 8.24 3.82
N VAL A 47 -15.65 8.23 4.25
CA VAL A 47 -16.73 8.79 3.44
C VAL A 47 -16.56 10.31 3.41
N SER A 48 -16.45 10.85 2.21
CA SER A 48 -16.28 12.29 1.99
C SER A 48 -17.55 13.06 2.31
N PRO A 49 -17.44 14.24 2.96
CA PRO A 49 -18.55 15.17 3.08
C PRO A 49 -18.95 15.75 1.70
N ALA A 50 -20.06 16.47 1.64
CA ALA A 50 -20.39 17.26 0.46
C ALA A 50 -19.31 18.30 0.21
N VAL A 51 -19.03 18.58 -1.08
CA VAL A 51 -18.06 19.61 -1.47
C VAL A 51 -18.59 20.97 -1.08
N SER A 52 -17.89 21.67 -0.19
CA SER A 52 -18.22 23.02 0.29
C SER A 52 -17.31 24.10 -0.30
N VAL A 53 -16.16 23.71 -0.85
CA VAL A 53 -15.17 24.60 -1.46
C VAL A 53 -14.93 24.12 -2.88
N LYS A 54 -14.91 25.06 -3.84
CA LYS A 54 -14.63 24.73 -5.26
C LYS A 54 -13.30 23.97 -5.38
N PRO A 55 -13.27 22.81 -6.05
CA PRO A 55 -12.03 22.09 -6.33
C PRO A 55 -10.99 22.95 -7.05
N ALA A 56 -9.73 22.83 -6.67
CA ALA A 56 -8.63 23.57 -7.28
C ALA A 56 -8.34 23.08 -8.70
N GLY A 57 -7.83 23.99 -9.55
CA GLY A 57 -7.42 23.66 -10.92
C GLY A 57 -8.58 23.32 -11.86
N GLN A 58 -8.37 22.32 -12.73
CA GLN A 58 -9.34 21.86 -13.73
C GLN A 58 -9.91 20.50 -13.32
N VAL A 59 -11.20 20.28 -13.61
CA VAL A 59 -11.84 18.96 -13.45
C VAL A 59 -12.23 18.45 -14.83
N LEU A 60 -11.70 17.28 -15.19
CA LEU A 60 -12.10 16.53 -16.37
C LEU A 60 -13.35 15.71 -16.03
N ALA A 61 -14.35 15.74 -16.89
CA ALA A 61 -15.57 14.95 -16.68
C ALA A 61 -15.28 13.48 -16.90
N THR A 62 -15.15 12.74 -15.79
CA THR A 62 -15.00 11.27 -15.80
C THR A 62 -16.01 10.64 -14.85
N PRO A 63 -16.51 9.42 -15.17
CA PRO A 63 -17.23 8.60 -14.21
C PRO A 63 -16.37 8.26 -12.98
N ALA A 64 -16.92 7.42 -12.07
CA ALA A 64 -16.22 6.97 -10.89
C ALA A 64 -14.87 6.33 -11.23
N VAL A 65 -13.80 6.94 -10.70
CA VAL A 65 -12.41 6.50 -10.90
C VAL A 65 -12.08 5.44 -9.87
N SER A 66 -11.57 4.29 -10.31
CA SER A 66 -11.12 3.22 -9.43
C SER A 66 -9.62 3.24 -9.18
N ALA A 67 -8.83 3.66 -10.17
CA ALA A 67 -7.37 3.83 -10.05
C ALA A 67 -6.89 4.83 -11.10
N LEU A 68 -5.72 5.43 -10.88
CA LEU A 68 -5.04 6.23 -11.90
C LEU A 68 -3.52 6.09 -11.78
N ALA A 69 -2.83 6.28 -12.91
CA ALA A 69 -1.38 6.30 -12.98
C ALA A 69 -0.91 7.24 -14.09
N THR A 70 0.33 7.70 -14.01
CA THR A 70 0.97 8.49 -15.05
C THR A 70 2.18 7.75 -15.60
N ASP A 71 2.36 7.74 -16.92
CA ASP A 71 3.54 7.18 -17.56
C ASP A 71 4.44 8.29 -18.10
N GLU A 72 5.68 8.33 -17.62
CA GLU A 72 6.65 9.36 -18.03
C GLU A 72 7.12 9.18 -19.47
N GLN A 73 7.29 7.93 -19.91
CA GLN A 73 7.85 7.64 -21.23
C GLN A 73 6.90 8.08 -22.33
N SER A 74 5.64 7.68 -22.26
CA SER A 74 4.62 8.05 -23.25
C SER A 74 3.97 9.40 -22.95
N HIS A 75 4.28 10.02 -21.79
CA HIS A 75 3.67 11.25 -21.28
C HIS A 75 2.13 11.18 -21.25
N THR A 76 1.62 10.09 -20.68
CA THR A 76 0.19 9.83 -20.61
C THR A 76 -0.32 9.73 -19.17
N LEU A 77 -1.59 10.12 -18.99
CA LEU A 77 -2.38 9.81 -17.81
C LEU A 77 -3.32 8.65 -18.16
N VAL A 78 -3.34 7.64 -17.31
CA VAL A 78 -4.19 6.45 -17.42
C VAL A 78 -5.20 6.49 -16.27
N VAL A 79 -6.49 6.52 -16.59
CA VAL A 79 -7.59 6.59 -15.62
C VAL A 79 -8.46 5.36 -15.77
N ALA A 80 -8.49 4.51 -14.76
CA ALA A 80 -9.40 3.37 -14.71
C ALA A 80 -10.76 3.78 -14.16
N LEU A 81 -11.83 3.37 -14.84
CA LEU A 81 -13.20 3.64 -14.50
C LEU A 81 -13.88 2.38 -13.96
N ALA A 82 -14.67 2.56 -12.89
CA ALA A 82 -15.39 1.46 -12.28
C ALA A 82 -16.60 1.00 -13.13
N GLN A 83 -17.31 1.96 -13.76
CA GLN A 83 -18.54 1.73 -14.51
C GLN A 83 -18.65 2.67 -15.72
N PRO A 84 -18.75 2.17 -16.99
CA PRO A 84 -18.40 0.80 -17.36
C PRO A 84 -16.91 0.52 -17.14
N PRO A 85 -16.50 -0.73 -16.83
CA PRO A 85 -15.09 -1.07 -16.62
C PRO A 85 -14.27 -0.74 -17.86
N SER A 86 -13.37 0.20 -17.74
CA SER A 86 -12.54 0.69 -18.86
C SER A 86 -11.34 1.48 -18.37
N VAL A 87 -10.42 1.75 -19.26
CA VAL A 87 -9.32 2.68 -19.05
C VAL A 87 -9.42 3.80 -20.08
N GLN A 88 -9.32 5.03 -19.61
CA GLN A 88 -9.14 6.22 -20.44
C GLN A 88 -7.67 6.64 -20.44
N VAL A 89 -7.12 6.87 -21.62
CA VAL A 89 -5.73 7.35 -21.80
C VAL A 89 -5.78 8.78 -22.29
N TYR A 90 -5.14 9.68 -21.54
CA TYR A 90 -5.02 11.10 -21.85
C TYR A 90 -3.57 11.47 -22.18
N ASP A 91 -3.39 12.45 -23.01
CA ASP A 91 -2.11 13.13 -23.21
C ASP A 91 -1.91 14.16 -22.09
N LEU A 92 -0.86 14.02 -21.30
CA LEU A 92 -0.51 14.97 -20.26
C LEU A 92 -0.14 16.35 -20.82
N GLY A 93 0.27 16.44 -22.07
CA GLY A 93 0.51 17.71 -22.76
C GLY A 93 -0.77 18.45 -23.16
N SER A 94 -1.90 17.74 -23.31
CA SER A 94 -3.18 18.28 -23.79
C SER A 94 -4.35 17.62 -23.09
N LEU A 95 -4.54 17.96 -21.82
CA LEU A 95 -5.64 17.41 -20.98
C LEU A 95 -6.98 18.07 -21.37
N GLY A 96 -7.86 17.27 -21.90
CA GLY A 96 -9.22 17.68 -22.27
C GLY A 96 -10.09 16.45 -22.44
N ALA A 97 -10.09 15.84 -23.62
CA ALA A 97 -10.73 14.56 -23.88
C ALA A 97 -9.71 13.42 -23.84
N PRO A 98 -10.13 12.19 -23.49
CA PRO A 98 -9.25 11.04 -23.61
C PRO A 98 -8.90 10.79 -25.09
N LYS A 99 -7.64 10.44 -25.37
CA LYS A 99 -7.21 10.01 -26.70
C LYS A 99 -7.85 8.71 -27.11
N ILE A 100 -8.02 7.81 -26.13
CA ILE A 100 -8.64 6.50 -26.33
C ILE A 100 -9.32 6.04 -25.05
N THR A 101 -10.41 5.29 -25.22
CA THR A 101 -11.07 4.56 -24.13
C THR A 101 -11.03 3.07 -24.46
N VAL A 102 -10.48 2.28 -23.55
CA VAL A 102 -10.23 0.86 -23.72
C VAL A 102 -11.12 0.09 -22.76
N PRO A 103 -12.06 -0.77 -23.22
CA PRO A 103 -12.86 -1.59 -22.34
C PRO A 103 -12.00 -2.64 -21.64
N LEU A 104 -12.32 -2.90 -20.36
CA LEU A 104 -11.71 -3.95 -19.55
C LEU A 104 -12.73 -5.01 -19.17
N PRO A 105 -12.30 -6.26 -18.88
CA PRO A 105 -13.21 -7.35 -18.48
C PRO A 105 -13.85 -7.13 -17.10
N GLY A 106 -13.32 -6.20 -16.30
CA GLY A 106 -13.83 -5.82 -14.98
C GLY A 106 -13.14 -4.54 -14.49
N PRO A 107 -13.59 -3.96 -13.37
CA PRO A 107 -12.98 -2.77 -12.81
C PRO A 107 -11.54 -3.08 -12.35
N ALA A 108 -10.60 -2.24 -12.74
CA ALA A 108 -9.24 -2.31 -12.24
C ALA A 108 -9.16 -1.72 -10.83
N GLU A 109 -8.58 -2.44 -9.89
CA GLU A 109 -8.35 -1.94 -8.53
C GLU A 109 -7.01 -1.20 -8.40
N SER A 110 -6.03 -1.56 -9.23
CA SER A 110 -4.70 -0.97 -9.23
C SER A 110 -4.24 -0.72 -10.66
N LEU A 111 -3.45 0.33 -10.82
CA LEU A 111 -2.72 0.66 -12.04
C LEU A 111 -1.26 0.94 -11.69
N SER A 112 -0.34 0.29 -12.39
CA SER A 112 1.07 0.67 -12.42
C SER A 112 1.50 0.96 -13.86
N THR A 113 2.57 1.73 -14.06
CA THR A 113 3.10 2.06 -15.38
C THR A 113 4.60 1.82 -15.42
N SER A 114 5.08 1.28 -16.52
CA SER A 114 6.50 1.10 -16.81
C SER A 114 6.72 0.96 -18.30
N GLY A 115 7.72 1.64 -18.82
CA GLY A 115 8.20 1.44 -20.18
C GLY A 115 7.18 1.67 -21.30
N GLY A 116 6.26 2.64 -21.14
CA GLY A 116 5.19 2.90 -22.12
C GLY A 116 4.08 1.84 -22.07
N GLN A 117 3.91 1.15 -20.95
CA GLN A 117 2.81 0.23 -20.68
C GLN A 117 2.13 0.57 -19.37
N ALA A 118 0.82 0.37 -19.30
CA ALA A 118 0.07 0.31 -18.06
C ALA A 118 -0.30 -1.14 -17.75
N LEU A 119 -0.20 -1.52 -16.49
CA LEU A 119 -0.63 -2.80 -15.95
C LEU A 119 -1.82 -2.55 -15.05
N ALA A 120 -2.97 -3.07 -15.42
CA ALA A 120 -4.21 -2.99 -14.65
C ALA A 120 -4.48 -4.33 -13.96
N SER A 121 -4.63 -4.32 -12.64
CA SER A 121 -4.99 -5.51 -11.86
C SER A 121 -6.51 -5.58 -11.71
N ILE A 122 -7.11 -6.70 -12.10
CA ILE A 122 -8.56 -6.93 -12.13
C ILE A 122 -8.89 -8.16 -11.28
N PRO A 123 -8.91 -8.04 -9.94
CA PRO A 123 -9.06 -9.18 -9.02
C PRO A 123 -10.35 -9.96 -9.22
N THR A 124 -11.45 -9.25 -9.55
CA THR A 124 -12.77 -9.87 -9.76
C THR A 124 -12.84 -10.81 -10.96
N LYS A 125 -11.81 -10.76 -11.83
CA LYS A 125 -11.70 -11.59 -13.03
C LYS A 125 -10.48 -12.51 -13.01
N GLY A 126 -9.60 -12.37 -12.02
CA GLY A 126 -8.37 -13.13 -11.95
C GLY A 126 -7.42 -12.84 -13.12
N VAL A 127 -7.31 -11.57 -13.53
CA VAL A 127 -6.47 -11.21 -14.68
C VAL A 127 -5.68 -9.93 -14.43
N LEU A 128 -4.54 -9.84 -15.08
CA LEU A 128 -3.82 -8.60 -15.34
C LEU A 128 -4.10 -8.17 -16.78
N ALA A 129 -4.33 -6.88 -17.01
CA ALA A 129 -4.44 -6.31 -18.34
C ALA A 129 -3.25 -5.38 -18.61
N ARG A 130 -2.44 -5.72 -19.61
CA ARG A 130 -1.36 -4.87 -20.11
C ARG A 130 -1.89 -4.01 -21.24
N ILE A 131 -1.69 -2.71 -21.14
CA ILE A 131 -2.20 -1.71 -22.06
C ILE A 131 -1.00 -0.96 -22.61
N SER A 132 -0.75 -1.06 -23.91
CA SER A 132 0.32 -0.29 -24.58
C SER A 132 -0.04 1.18 -24.63
N LEU A 133 0.88 2.06 -24.27
CA LEU A 133 0.67 3.50 -24.24
C LEU A 133 1.47 4.21 -25.36
N PRO A 134 0.88 5.19 -26.03
CA PRO A 134 -0.49 5.71 -25.87
C PRO A 134 -1.55 4.95 -26.68
N GLY A 135 -1.20 3.87 -27.39
CA GLY A 135 -2.02 3.23 -28.43
C GLY A 135 -3.21 2.40 -27.94
N GLY A 136 -3.25 2.03 -26.65
CA GLY A 136 -4.40 1.35 -26.04
C GLY A 136 -4.58 -0.11 -26.42
N GLN A 137 -3.61 -0.77 -27.07
CA GLN A 137 -3.67 -2.23 -27.30
C GLN A 137 -3.65 -2.98 -25.98
N VAL A 138 -4.58 -3.91 -25.79
CA VAL A 138 -4.72 -4.68 -24.55
C VAL A 138 -4.36 -6.13 -24.78
N ARG A 139 -3.56 -6.64 -23.84
CA ARG A 139 -3.34 -8.08 -23.67
C ARG A 139 -3.70 -8.45 -22.22
N THR A 140 -4.55 -9.45 -22.05
CA THR A 140 -4.89 -9.99 -20.73
C THR A 140 -4.06 -11.22 -20.41
N GLU A 141 -3.61 -11.31 -19.16
CA GLU A 141 -2.83 -12.43 -18.62
C GLU A 141 -3.60 -13.01 -17.43
N PRO A 142 -4.01 -14.29 -17.47
CA PRO A 142 -4.72 -14.90 -16.35
C PRO A 142 -3.74 -15.07 -15.16
N VAL A 143 -4.23 -14.75 -13.97
CA VAL A 143 -3.56 -15.00 -12.69
C VAL A 143 -4.54 -15.73 -11.80
N ALA A 144 -4.14 -16.91 -11.31
CA ALA A 144 -5.01 -17.69 -10.44
C ALA A 144 -5.26 -16.95 -9.11
N GLY A 145 -6.51 -16.71 -8.77
CA GLY A 145 -6.94 -15.97 -7.58
C GLY A 145 -7.27 -14.50 -7.87
N GLN A 146 -6.99 -13.63 -6.89
CA GLN A 146 -7.32 -12.20 -6.93
C GLN A 146 -6.06 -11.34 -7.05
N PRO A 147 -5.53 -11.09 -8.28
CA PRO A 147 -4.40 -10.18 -8.47
C PRO A 147 -4.82 -8.76 -8.07
N ALA A 148 -4.37 -8.28 -6.93
CA ALA A 148 -4.76 -7.00 -6.36
C ALA A 148 -3.91 -5.84 -6.89
N ALA A 149 -2.61 -6.07 -7.04
CA ALA A 149 -1.66 -5.13 -7.62
C ALA A 149 -0.52 -5.87 -8.31
N GLY A 150 0.14 -5.20 -9.25
CA GLY A 150 1.32 -5.74 -9.92
C GLY A 150 2.27 -4.63 -10.32
N VAL A 151 3.57 -4.94 -10.30
CA VAL A 151 4.63 -4.05 -10.79
C VAL A 151 5.53 -4.81 -11.76
N THR A 152 6.11 -4.09 -12.72
CA THR A 152 7.11 -4.64 -13.62
C THR A 152 8.49 -4.48 -12.97
N ASP A 153 9.21 -5.58 -12.82
CA ASP A 153 10.58 -5.64 -12.31
C ASP A 153 11.46 -6.26 -13.40
N GLY A 154 12.21 -5.43 -14.10
CA GLY A 154 12.96 -5.85 -15.29
C GLY A 154 12.07 -6.46 -16.38
N ALA A 155 12.27 -7.76 -16.69
CA ALA A 155 11.45 -8.52 -17.63
C ALA A 155 10.27 -9.25 -16.96
N ASP A 156 10.28 -9.34 -15.64
CA ASP A 156 9.31 -10.05 -14.84
C ASP A 156 8.18 -9.12 -14.35
N THR A 157 7.12 -9.73 -13.86
CA THR A 157 6.04 -9.02 -13.17
C THR A 157 5.85 -9.62 -11.80
N VAL A 158 5.93 -8.79 -10.78
CA VAL A 158 5.67 -9.18 -9.40
C VAL A 158 4.24 -8.80 -9.05
N VAL A 159 3.43 -9.74 -8.58
CA VAL A 159 1.99 -9.60 -8.40
C VAL A 159 1.58 -9.98 -6.98
N ALA A 160 0.87 -9.10 -6.30
CA ALA A 160 0.18 -9.43 -5.05
C ALA A 160 -1.13 -10.17 -5.37
N VAL A 161 -1.26 -11.42 -4.90
CA VAL A 161 -2.48 -12.23 -5.09
C VAL A 161 -3.19 -12.38 -3.75
N ARG A 162 -4.22 -11.55 -3.57
CA ARG A 162 -4.87 -11.28 -2.28
C ARG A 162 -5.37 -12.54 -1.57
N ASP A 163 -6.24 -13.29 -2.20
CA ASP A 163 -6.89 -14.47 -1.62
C ASP A 163 -5.96 -15.66 -1.45
N ARG A 164 -4.87 -15.70 -2.24
CA ARG A 164 -3.81 -16.70 -2.08
C ARG A 164 -2.78 -16.34 -1.03
N LYS A 165 -2.82 -15.12 -0.50
CA LYS A 165 -1.87 -14.61 0.51
C LYS A 165 -0.43 -14.80 0.03
N ALA A 166 -0.18 -14.45 -1.22
CA ALA A 166 1.07 -14.72 -1.91
C ALA A 166 1.50 -13.57 -2.80
N VAL A 167 2.80 -13.47 -3.00
CA VAL A 167 3.39 -12.69 -4.09
C VAL A 167 3.83 -13.67 -5.17
N GLU A 168 3.35 -13.48 -6.39
CA GLU A 168 3.73 -14.30 -7.54
C GLU A 168 4.65 -13.54 -8.47
N VAL A 169 5.65 -14.23 -9.02
CA VAL A 169 6.54 -13.71 -10.05
C VAL A 169 6.17 -14.36 -11.37
N LEU A 170 5.85 -13.53 -12.34
CA LEU A 170 5.47 -13.97 -13.68
C LEU A 170 6.56 -13.60 -14.69
N ALA A 171 7.05 -14.57 -15.44
CA ALA A 171 7.91 -14.37 -16.61
C ALA A 171 7.12 -14.76 -17.86
N ASN A 172 7.01 -13.87 -18.84
CA ASN A 172 6.27 -14.09 -20.08
C ASN A 172 4.80 -14.52 -19.87
N GLY A 173 4.17 -14.03 -18.79
CA GLY A 173 2.79 -14.36 -18.42
C GLY A 173 2.61 -15.72 -17.73
N ALA A 174 3.68 -16.43 -17.41
CA ALA A 174 3.65 -17.68 -16.65
C ALA A 174 4.22 -17.47 -15.24
N VAL A 175 3.58 -18.04 -14.22
CA VAL A 175 4.06 -18.00 -12.84
C VAL A 175 5.34 -18.85 -12.74
N THR A 176 6.44 -18.22 -12.35
CA THR A 176 7.75 -18.87 -12.13
C THR A 176 8.04 -19.07 -10.66
N LYS A 177 7.51 -18.22 -9.79
CA LYS A 177 7.65 -18.32 -8.33
C LYS A 177 6.34 -17.95 -7.65
N THR A 178 6.05 -18.63 -6.54
CA THR A 178 4.98 -18.27 -5.60
C THR A 178 5.61 -18.10 -4.22
N ILE A 179 5.62 -16.87 -3.71
CA ILE A 179 6.26 -16.48 -2.47
C ILE A 179 5.16 -16.34 -1.42
N THR A 180 5.20 -17.20 -0.42
CA THR A 180 4.26 -17.21 0.71
C THR A 180 4.96 -16.88 2.01
N GLY A 181 4.18 -16.47 3.01
CA GLY A 181 4.69 -16.13 4.33
C GLY A 181 3.54 -15.93 5.31
N GLN A 182 3.77 -15.10 6.31
CA GLN A 182 2.77 -14.82 7.35
C GLN A 182 1.73 -13.77 6.90
N LEU A 183 1.29 -13.79 5.65
CA LEU A 183 0.28 -12.88 5.13
C LEU A 183 -1.14 -13.32 5.49
N TYR A 184 -2.02 -12.35 5.72
CA TYR A 184 -3.47 -12.53 5.79
C TYR A 184 -4.12 -12.12 4.47
N SER A 185 -3.52 -11.16 3.77
CA SER A 185 -3.83 -10.78 2.41
C SER A 185 -2.55 -10.26 1.73
N ALA A 186 -2.51 -10.29 0.40
CA ALA A 186 -1.48 -9.58 -0.37
C ALA A 186 -2.20 -8.55 -1.24
N ASP A 187 -2.14 -7.28 -0.84
CA ASP A 187 -2.99 -6.24 -1.41
C ASP A 187 -2.25 -5.29 -2.34
N ASP A 188 -0.95 -5.09 -2.10
CA ASP A 188 -0.10 -4.25 -2.95
C ASP A 188 1.33 -4.77 -2.95
N VAL A 189 2.06 -4.52 -4.04
CA VAL A 189 3.51 -4.74 -4.17
C VAL A 189 4.18 -3.44 -4.55
N ILE A 190 5.22 -3.09 -3.80
CA ILE A 190 5.95 -1.84 -3.94
C ILE A 190 7.41 -2.18 -4.24
N ASP A 191 7.85 -1.84 -5.44
CA ASP A 191 9.26 -1.93 -5.84
C ASP A 191 9.95 -0.59 -5.56
N THR A 192 11.02 -0.64 -4.77
CA THR A 192 11.87 0.53 -4.45
C THR A 192 13.06 0.65 -5.41
N GLY A 193 13.16 -0.22 -6.41
CA GLY A 193 14.31 -0.37 -7.30
C GLY A 193 15.48 -1.15 -6.70
N GLN A 194 15.45 -1.43 -5.40
CA GLN A 194 16.44 -2.24 -4.69
C GLN A 194 15.81 -3.41 -3.93
N ASN A 195 14.61 -3.20 -3.43
CA ASN A 195 13.88 -4.17 -2.62
C ASN A 195 12.40 -4.14 -2.98
N VAL A 196 11.74 -5.28 -2.87
CA VAL A 196 10.30 -5.41 -3.01
C VAL A 196 9.66 -5.54 -1.63
N VAL A 197 8.54 -4.86 -1.45
CA VAL A 197 7.73 -4.91 -0.22
C VAL A 197 6.30 -5.24 -0.60
N VAL A 198 5.65 -6.12 0.16
CA VAL A 198 4.22 -6.39 0.03
C VAL A 198 3.45 -5.73 1.18
N LEU A 199 2.33 -5.11 0.86
CA LEU A 199 1.37 -4.56 1.81
C LEU A 199 0.27 -5.58 2.08
N ASP A 200 0.07 -5.90 3.35
CA ASP A 200 -1.05 -6.71 3.86
C ASP A 200 -2.02 -5.77 4.61
N ARG A 201 -3.14 -5.45 3.96
CA ARG A 201 -4.15 -4.53 4.52
C ARG A 201 -4.98 -5.16 5.63
N LEU A 202 -5.12 -6.49 5.65
CA LEU A 202 -5.82 -7.18 6.72
C LEU A 202 -4.99 -7.20 8.00
N ARG A 203 -3.69 -7.48 7.91
CA ARG A 203 -2.76 -7.41 9.05
C ARG A 203 -2.35 -6.00 9.39
N THR A 204 -2.60 -5.05 8.49
CA THR A 204 -2.06 -3.69 8.57
C THR A 204 -0.54 -3.72 8.78
N ALA A 205 0.15 -4.40 7.87
CA ALA A 205 1.58 -4.68 7.94
C ALA A 205 2.23 -4.60 6.56
N VAL A 206 3.53 -4.36 6.55
CA VAL A 206 4.39 -4.48 5.37
C VAL A 206 5.41 -5.59 5.59
N PHE A 207 5.74 -6.34 4.54
CA PHE A 207 6.72 -7.42 4.59
C PHE A 207 7.75 -7.23 3.49
N SER A 208 9.02 -7.49 3.81
CA SER A 208 10.07 -7.56 2.79
C SER A 208 9.92 -8.84 1.95
N VAL A 209 10.23 -8.74 0.66
CA VAL A 209 10.16 -9.87 -0.28
C VAL A 209 11.48 -9.96 -1.02
N ASP A 210 12.16 -11.09 -0.88
CA ASP A 210 13.29 -11.44 -1.74
C ASP A 210 12.77 -12.19 -2.98
N VAL A 211 12.58 -11.45 -4.06
CA VAL A 211 12.08 -11.98 -5.34
C VAL A 211 13.07 -13.00 -5.93
N ASN A 212 14.38 -12.78 -5.75
CA ASN A 212 15.41 -13.65 -6.29
C ASN A 212 15.47 -15.00 -5.55
N ALA A 213 15.51 -14.96 -4.22
CA ALA A 213 15.47 -16.16 -3.39
C ALA A 213 14.08 -16.83 -3.36
N GLY A 214 13.01 -16.11 -3.70
CA GLY A 214 11.65 -16.61 -3.62
C GLY A 214 11.16 -16.73 -2.18
N THR A 215 11.58 -15.85 -1.28
CA THR A 215 11.27 -15.91 0.15
C THR A 215 10.67 -14.61 0.67
N MET A 216 9.80 -14.73 1.67
CA MET A 216 9.29 -13.60 2.41
C MET A 216 10.13 -13.39 3.67
N GLY A 217 10.55 -12.17 3.89
CA GLY A 217 11.37 -11.79 5.01
C GLY A 217 10.55 -11.17 6.16
N GLU A 218 11.15 -10.17 6.79
CA GLU A 218 10.59 -9.51 7.97
C GLU A 218 9.27 -8.81 7.67
N GLY A 219 8.35 -8.83 8.65
CA GLY A 219 7.11 -8.09 8.64
C GLY A 219 7.06 -7.07 9.77
N LEU A 220 6.59 -5.87 9.47
CA LEU A 220 6.38 -4.81 10.45
C LEU A 220 4.97 -4.26 10.37
N ARG A 221 4.42 -3.94 11.53
CA ARG A 221 3.12 -3.28 11.62
C ARG A 221 3.17 -1.89 10.97
N ALA A 222 2.18 -1.60 10.12
CA ALA A 222 2.03 -0.34 9.41
C ALA A 222 0.81 0.45 9.92
N GLY A 223 0.82 0.76 11.21
CA GLY A 223 -0.24 1.52 11.87
C GLY A 223 -1.47 0.69 12.23
N ASP A 224 -2.66 1.32 12.23
CA ASP A 224 -3.92 0.71 12.62
C ASP A 224 -4.83 0.37 11.43
N GLY A 225 -4.52 0.91 10.26
CA GLY A 225 -5.29 0.70 9.04
C GLY A 225 -4.50 1.09 7.81
N ALA A 226 -3.40 0.39 7.54
CA ALA A 226 -2.62 0.57 6.32
C ALA A 226 -3.52 0.46 5.09
N ALA A 227 -3.49 1.46 4.21
CA ALA A 227 -4.41 1.56 3.08
C ALA A 227 -3.70 1.48 1.73
N ASN A 228 -2.77 2.37 1.46
CA ASN A 228 -2.00 2.43 0.23
C ASN A 228 -0.54 2.72 0.52
N ALA A 229 0.34 2.37 -0.41
CA ALA A 229 1.76 2.57 -0.26
C ALA A 229 2.42 3.01 -1.57
N VAL A 230 3.59 3.64 -1.46
CA VAL A 230 4.41 4.05 -2.61
C VAL A 230 5.88 4.04 -2.23
N ALA A 231 6.76 3.73 -3.18
CA ALA A 231 8.20 3.90 -3.01
C ALA A 231 8.59 5.38 -3.18
N ASP A 232 9.59 5.82 -2.43
CA ASP A 232 10.23 7.12 -2.63
C ASP A 232 11.64 7.00 -3.25
N SER A 233 12.25 8.13 -3.59
CA SER A 233 13.61 8.17 -4.17
C SER A 233 14.74 7.81 -3.19
N TYR A 234 14.42 7.58 -1.93
CA TYR A 234 15.39 7.24 -0.87
C TYR A 234 15.36 5.75 -0.51
N GLY A 235 14.68 4.92 -1.30
CA GLY A 235 14.53 3.48 -1.07
C GLY A 235 13.62 3.16 0.12
N ARG A 236 12.73 4.10 0.51
CA ARG A 236 11.73 3.88 1.55
C ARG A 236 10.37 3.55 0.92
N VAL A 237 9.55 2.86 1.70
CA VAL A 237 8.12 2.71 1.42
C VAL A 237 7.36 3.66 2.34
N LEU A 238 6.55 4.52 1.73
CA LEU A 238 5.62 5.42 2.40
C LEU A 238 4.24 4.78 2.42
N VAL A 239 3.60 4.72 3.58
CA VAL A 239 2.30 4.05 3.78
C VAL A 239 1.31 5.01 4.42
N THR A 240 0.09 5.08 3.87
CA THR A 240 -1.02 5.80 4.52
C THR A 240 -1.73 4.89 5.52
N ASP A 241 -1.91 5.37 6.73
CA ASP A 241 -2.75 4.76 7.77
C ASP A 241 -4.09 5.49 7.82
N ALA A 242 -5.11 4.91 7.19
CA ALA A 242 -6.40 5.56 7.04
C ALA A 242 -7.21 5.61 8.35
N ARG A 243 -6.97 4.70 9.30
CA ARG A 243 -7.67 4.69 10.59
C ARG A 243 -7.04 5.65 11.60
N ALA A 244 -5.72 5.60 11.75
CA ALA A 244 -5.03 6.47 12.68
C ALA A 244 -4.74 7.86 12.12
N GLY A 245 -4.96 8.08 10.82
CA GLY A 245 -4.66 9.35 10.16
C GLY A 245 -3.15 9.66 10.23
N ALA A 246 -2.34 8.84 9.58
CA ALA A 246 -0.89 9.00 9.62
C ALA A 246 -0.24 8.65 8.26
N LEU A 247 0.94 9.22 8.05
CA LEU A 247 1.90 8.83 7.03
C LEU A 247 3.08 8.13 7.72
N LEU A 248 3.34 6.88 7.33
CA LEU A 248 4.46 6.10 7.85
C LEU A 248 5.54 5.99 6.79
N ALA A 249 6.81 5.94 7.21
CA ALA A 249 7.94 5.70 6.32
C ALA A 249 8.79 4.53 6.84
N PHE A 250 9.03 3.55 5.97
CA PHE A 250 9.84 2.38 6.26
C PHE A 250 11.08 2.38 5.37
N SER A 251 12.28 2.17 5.94
CA SER A 251 13.43 1.73 5.15
C SER A 251 13.24 0.25 4.76
N THR A 252 13.87 -0.20 3.68
CA THR A 252 13.63 -1.54 3.12
C THR A 252 14.85 -2.46 3.12
N GLY A 253 15.99 -1.93 3.53
CA GLY A 253 17.21 -2.71 3.69
C GLY A 253 18.03 -2.28 4.92
N PRO A 254 17.73 -2.77 6.12
CA PRO A 254 16.64 -3.64 6.56
C PRO A 254 15.28 -2.92 6.65
N LEU A 255 14.19 -3.73 6.77
CA LEU A 255 12.85 -3.20 6.96
C LEU A 255 12.73 -2.63 8.38
N ILE A 256 12.58 -1.30 8.49
CA ILE A 256 12.48 -0.59 9.77
C ILE A 256 11.51 0.56 9.64
N LEU A 257 10.58 0.70 10.58
CA LEU A 257 9.76 1.91 10.69
C LEU A 257 10.64 3.10 11.10
N ARG A 258 10.79 4.06 10.22
CA ARG A 258 11.60 5.27 10.44
C ARG A 258 10.80 6.43 10.99
N GLN A 259 9.54 6.54 10.55
CA GLN A 259 8.70 7.68 10.90
C GLN A 259 7.24 7.30 10.94
N ARG A 260 6.50 7.97 11.83
CA ARG A 260 5.06 8.05 11.86
C ARG A 260 4.68 9.51 12.06
N TYR A 261 4.06 10.11 11.04
CA TYR A 261 3.69 11.51 11.03
C TYR A 261 2.15 11.66 11.00
N PRO A 262 1.54 12.45 11.89
CA PRO A 262 0.09 12.66 11.91
C PRO A 262 -0.39 13.36 10.63
N VAL A 263 -1.39 12.77 9.97
CA VAL A 263 -2.05 13.33 8.78
C VAL A 263 -3.56 13.16 8.93
N PRO A 264 -4.21 13.99 9.76
CA PRO A 264 -5.64 13.88 10.01
C PRO A 264 -6.48 14.25 8.78
N GLY A 265 -7.70 13.73 8.70
CA GLY A 265 -8.63 14.00 7.59
C GLY A 265 -8.89 12.79 6.68
N GLY A 266 -8.51 11.59 7.10
CA GLY A 266 -8.74 10.35 6.36
C GLY A 266 -7.70 10.15 5.25
N ALA A 267 -6.41 10.11 5.64
CA ALA A 267 -5.30 9.82 4.73
C ALA A 267 -5.54 8.50 3.99
N TYR A 268 -5.56 8.52 2.63
CA TYR A 268 -5.88 7.32 1.86
C TYR A 268 -5.00 7.13 0.63
N GLY A 269 -5.29 7.74 -0.51
CA GLY A 269 -4.47 7.66 -1.71
C GLY A 269 -3.11 8.30 -1.50
N ILE A 270 -2.06 7.75 -2.12
CA ILE A 270 -0.70 8.28 -2.04
C ILE A 270 -0.01 8.18 -3.40
N ALA A 271 0.75 9.22 -3.74
CA ALA A 271 1.67 9.23 -4.89
C ALA A 271 2.95 9.97 -4.52
N TYR A 272 4.03 9.67 -5.21
CA TYR A 272 5.32 10.31 -4.97
C TYR A 272 5.81 11.08 -6.19
N ASP A 273 6.15 12.35 -5.99
CA ASP A 273 6.84 13.20 -6.95
C ASP A 273 8.35 13.04 -6.73
N LYS A 274 9.00 12.25 -7.56
CA LYS A 274 10.44 11.97 -7.43
C LYS A 274 11.32 13.19 -7.75
N GLN A 275 10.83 14.09 -8.62
CA GLN A 275 11.59 15.27 -9.02
C GLN A 275 11.62 16.33 -7.91
N ARG A 276 10.54 16.41 -7.12
CA ARG A 276 10.36 17.42 -6.07
C ARG A 276 10.45 16.83 -4.66
N SER A 277 10.56 15.49 -4.55
CA SER A 277 10.57 14.74 -3.29
C SER A 277 9.32 15.01 -2.44
N LEU A 278 8.16 15.07 -3.07
CA LEU A 278 6.89 15.30 -2.42
C LEU A 278 6.05 14.02 -2.36
N ALA A 279 5.58 13.68 -1.18
CA ALA A 279 4.53 12.68 -1.02
C ALA A 279 3.17 13.39 -1.07
N TRP A 280 2.35 13.07 -2.07
CA TRP A 280 1.00 13.58 -2.20
C TRP A 280 0.02 12.59 -1.60
N VAL A 281 -0.75 13.06 -0.61
CA VAL A 281 -1.71 12.23 0.14
C VAL A 281 -3.10 12.82 0.00
N THR A 282 -4.09 12.00 -0.36
CA THR A 282 -5.48 12.42 -0.35
C THR A 282 -6.07 12.28 1.05
N LEU A 283 -6.88 13.26 1.44
CA LEU A 283 -7.62 13.29 2.69
C LEU A 283 -9.11 13.15 2.37
N THR A 284 -9.58 11.92 2.27
CA THR A 284 -10.94 11.62 1.80
C THR A 284 -12.02 12.17 2.71
N GLY A 285 -11.80 12.16 4.02
CA GLY A 285 -12.73 12.75 5.00
C GLY A 285 -12.78 14.27 4.99
N ALA A 286 -11.90 14.94 4.24
CA ALA A 286 -11.83 16.40 4.16
C ALA A 286 -11.96 16.95 2.73
N ASN A 287 -12.07 16.11 1.69
CA ASN A 287 -11.99 16.52 0.27
C ASN A 287 -10.77 17.39 0.01
N GLN A 288 -9.58 16.89 0.36
CA GLN A 288 -8.32 17.59 0.16
C GLN A 288 -7.24 16.65 -0.39
N VAL A 289 -6.23 17.24 -1.01
CA VAL A 289 -4.94 16.61 -1.30
C VAL A 289 -3.82 17.47 -0.72
N VAL A 290 -2.85 16.83 -0.07
CA VAL A 290 -1.75 17.52 0.62
C VAL A 290 -0.43 16.99 0.10
N GLY A 291 0.51 17.90 -0.17
CA GLY A 291 1.87 17.60 -0.58
C GLY A 291 2.85 17.81 0.57
N PHE A 292 3.53 16.74 0.98
CA PHE A 292 4.55 16.75 2.03
C PHE A 292 5.95 16.63 1.44
N ASP A 293 6.85 17.52 1.80
CA ASP A 293 8.28 17.36 1.57
C ASP A 293 8.82 16.28 2.52
N VAL A 294 9.33 15.19 1.94
CA VAL A 294 9.81 14.03 2.71
C VAL A 294 11.32 13.82 2.62
N ARG A 295 12.08 14.82 2.16
CA ARG A 295 13.55 14.77 2.08
C ARG A 295 14.22 14.70 3.44
N GLY A 296 13.66 15.39 4.41
CA GLY A 296 14.19 15.49 5.78
C GLY A 296 13.71 14.36 6.69
N GLY A 297 13.96 14.56 7.99
CA GLY A 297 13.48 13.68 9.03
C GLY A 297 11.97 13.70 9.15
N GLU A 298 11.37 14.85 9.47
CA GLU A 298 9.93 15.02 9.63
C GLU A 298 9.31 15.54 8.33
N PRO A 299 8.20 14.94 7.82
CA PRO A 299 7.49 15.46 6.68
C PRO A 299 7.00 16.88 6.92
N THR A 300 7.21 17.76 5.94
CA THR A 300 6.77 19.16 6.03
C THR A 300 5.70 19.42 4.99
N GLU A 301 4.53 19.87 5.43
CA GLU A 301 3.45 20.28 4.53
C GLU A 301 3.90 21.48 3.67
N LYS A 302 3.83 21.32 2.34
CA LYS A 302 4.15 22.38 1.38
C LYS A 302 2.92 22.89 0.66
N TYR A 303 1.97 22.02 0.39
CA TYR A 303 0.79 22.31 -0.40
C TYR A 303 -0.44 21.65 0.21
N ARG A 304 -1.58 22.33 0.07
CA ARG A 304 -2.90 21.81 0.43
C ARG A 304 -3.94 22.39 -0.53
N PHE A 305 -4.70 21.52 -1.19
CA PHE A 305 -5.72 21.93 -2.15
C PHE A 305 -7.05 21.24 -1.87
N PRO A 306 -8.19 21.96 -2.06
CA PRO A 306 -9.50 21.36 -2.07
C PRO A 306 -9.68 20.48 -3.31
N THR A 307 -10.35 19.34 -3.12
CA THR A 307 -10.58 18.37 -4.20
C THR A 307 -12.05 18.15 -4.49
N VAL A 308 -12.30 17.42 -5.60
CA VAL A 308 -13.56 16.73 -5.86
C VAL A 308 -13.88 15.77 -4.71
N ARG A 309 -15.15 15.37 -4.57
CA ARG A 309 -15.58 14.44 -3.52
C ARG A 309 -14.99 13.04 -3.73
N GLN A 310 -14.73 12.36 -2.63
CA GLN A 310 -14.16 11.01 -2.56
C GLN A 310 -12.87 10.88 -3.38
N PRO A 311 -11.82 11.65 -3.02
CA PRO A 311 -10.53 11.64 -3.70
C PRO A 311 -9.73 10.39 -3.30
N ASP A 312 -10.09 9.21 -3.82
CA ASP A 312 -9.51 7.94 -3.38
C ASP A 312 -8.18 7.63 -4.08
N SER A 313 -7.92 8.24 -5.23
CA SER A 313 -6.69 8.00 -6.01
C SER A 313 -5.98 9.31 -6.35
N VAL A 314 -4.65 9.25 -6.41
CA VAL A 314 -3.78 10.39 -6.76
C VAL A 314 -2.59 9.91 -7.59
N GLY A 315 -2.16 10.74 -8.53
CA GLY A 315 -0.95 10.55 -9.34
C GLY A 315 -0.26 11.89 -9.59
N VAL A 316 0.95 11.83 -10.11
CA VAL A 316 1.78 13.02 -10.38
C VAL A 316 2.38 12.95 -11.78
N ASP A 317 2.20 13.97 -12.56
CA ASP A 317 3.00 14.19 -13.76
C ASP A 317 4.41 14.61 -13.34
N GLN A 318 5.35 13.71 -13.43
CA GLN A 318 6.73 13.92 -12.95
C GLN A 318 7.44 15.07 -13.67
N ARG A 319 7.07 15.37 -14.94
CA ARG A 319 7.70 16.46 -15.71
C ARG A 319 7.26 17.83 -15.21
N THR A 320 5.98 18.03 -14.99
CA THR A 320 5.41 19.33 -14.64
C THR A 320 5.13 19.52 -13.16
N GLY A 321 5.03 18.43 -12.39
CA GLY A 321 4.59 18.42 -11.00
C GLY A 321 3.08 18.53 -10.84
N ARG A 322 2.29 18.47 -11.92
CA ARG A 322 0.83 18.48 -11.82
C ARG A 322 0.36 17.26 -11.03
N VAL A 323 -0.55 17.51 -10.13
CA VAL A 323 -1.19 16.50 -9.29
C VAL A 323 -2.54 16.16 -9.88
N ILE A 324 -2.79 14.89 -10.07
CA ILE A 324 -4.03 14.36 -10.62
C ILE A 324 -4.76 13.60 -9.53
N VAL A 325 -6.03 13.92 -9.29
CA VAL A 325 -6.86 13.31 -8.25
C VAL A 325 -8.10 12.70 -8.89
N GLY A 326 -8.36 11.42 -8.64
CA GLY A 326 -9.53 10.71 -9.14
C GLY A 326 -10.64 10.62 -8.11
N SER A 327 -11.87 11.01 -8.51
CA SER A 327 -13.06 10.88 -7.69
C SER A 327 -13.68 9.49 -7.81
N ALA A 328 -13.72 8.73 -6.73
CA ALA A 328 -14.46 7.47 -6.66
C ALA A 328 -15.99 7.70 -6.63
N ALA A 329 -16.44 8.93 -6.36
CA ALA A 329 -17.86 9.33 -6.40
C ALA A 329 -18.35 9.74 -7.80
N GLY A 330 -17.48 9.75 -8.83
CA GLY A 330 -17.84 10.16 -10.19
C GLY A 330 -17.94 11.66 -10.41
N GLU A 331 -17.29 12.46 -9.57
CA GLU A 331 -17.24 13.93 -9.73
C GLU A 331 -16.07 14.38 -10.66
N GLY A 332 -15.40 13.42 -11.30
CA GLY A 332 -14.39 13.69 -12.31
C GLY A 332 -12.97 13.37 -11.90
N THR A 333 -12.04 13.67 -12.80
CA THR A 333 -10.59 13.61 -12.58
C THR A 333 -10.07 15.03 -12.50
N GLN A 334 -9.58 15.44 -11.34
CA GLN A 334 -9.08 16.79 -11.09
C GLN A 334 -7.60 16.89 -11.39
N VAL A 335 -7.19 18.00 -12.02
CA VAL A 335 -5.81 18.32 -12.36
C VAL A 335 -5.43 19.64 -11.71
N ILE A 336 -4.40 19.61 -10.87
CA ILE A 336 -3.93 20.74 -10.07
C ILE A 336 -2.49 21.06 -10.48
N GLN A 337 -2.19 22.34 -10.69
CA GLN A 337 -0.82 22.85 -10.84
C GLN A 337 -0.42 23.49 -9.51
N PRO A 338 0.49 22.86 -8.72
CA PRO A 338 1.01 23.42 -7.48
C PRO A 338 1.87 24.65 -7.67
#